data_08d0037d6fd8497d2119fdafab163196
#
_entry.id   08d0037d6fd8497d2119fdafab163196
#
_cell.length_a   1.000
_cell.length_b   1.000
_cell.length_c   1.000
_cell.angle_alpha   90.00
_cell.angle_beta   90.00
_cell.angle_gamma   90.00
#
_symmetry.space_group_name_H-M   'P 1'
#
loop_
_entity.id
_entity.type
_entity.pdbx_description
1 polymer ?
#
loop_
_entity_poly.entity_id
_entity_poly.type
_entity_poly.pdbx_seq_one_letter_code
_entity_poly.pdbx_strand_id
1 'polypeptide(L)'
;MSYVEFRDVKKVYKTGEVEINALRDVDFEIEKGEFCVIVGASGAGKTTILNILGGMDTLTSGSVKLDGREISTLNKRQLTAYRRYDVGFVFQFYNLVQNLTALENVELAAQICKEPLDAATVLKQVGLE
;
A
#
# COMPACT_ATOMS: atom_id res chain seq x y z
N MET A 1 1.25 21.82 -2.99
CA MET A 1 1.81 20.81 -3.92
C MET A 1 1.33 19.43 -3.51
N SER A 2 0.78 18.66 -4.44
CA SER A 2 0.22 17.34 -4.14
C SER A 2 1.33 16.34 -3.79
N TYR A 3 1.17 15.62 -2.70
CA TYR A 3 2.06 14.52 -2.32
C TYR A 3 1.63 13.22 -3.00
N VAL A 4 0.33 12.93 -3.00
CA VAL A 4 -0.27 11.80 -3.71
C VAL A 4 -1.20 12.35 -4.77
N GLU A 5 -1.11 11.82 -5.99
CA GLU A 5 -1.94 12.26 -7.10
C GLU A 5 -2.40 11.08 -7.94
N PHE A 6 -3.73 10.90 -8.03
CA PHE A 6 -4.37 9.95 -8.94
C PHE A 6 -5.05 10.74 -10.05
N ARG A 7 -4.78 10.37 -11.31
CA ARG A 7 -5.39 11.00 -12.50
C ARG A 7 -5.90 9.94 -13.45
N ASP A 8 -7.19 9.97 -13.72
CA ASP A 8 -7.89 9.06 -14.66
C ASP A 8 -7.55 7.60 -14.43
N VAL A 9 -7.45 7.19 -13.18
CA VAL A 9 -7.02 5.83 -12.83
C VAL A 9 -8.14 4.83 -13.06
N LYS A 10 -7.82 3.80 -13.83
CA LYS A 10 -8.72 2.67 -14.12
C LYS A 10 -8.06 1.38 -13.68
N LYS A 11 -8.86 0.50 -13.14
CA LYS A 11 -8.43 -0.86 -12.85
C LYS A 11 -9.50 -1.84 -13.25
N VAL A 12 -9.15 -2.74 -14.16
CA VAL A 12 -10.02 -3.79 -14.65
C VAL A 12 -9.37 -5.14 -14.34
N TYR A 13 -10.10 -6.00 -13.65
CA TYR A 13 -9.70 -7.39 -13.44
C TYR A 13 -10.41 -8.28 -14.44
N LYS A 14 -9.65 -9.12 -15.13
CA LYS A 14 -10.19 -10.09 -16.08
C LYS A 14 -10.02 -11.50 -15.54
N THR A 15 -11.14 -12.22 -15.44
CA THR A 15 -11.14 -13.63 -15.05
C THR A 15 -11.92 -14.40 -16.11
N GLY A 16 -11.21 -15.06 -17.05
CA GLY A 16 -11.85 -15.70 -18.20
C GLY A 16 -12.57 -14.68 -19.08
N GLU A 17 -13.87 -14.83 -19.24
CA GLU A 17 -14.70 -13.91 -20.02
C GLU A 17 -15.30 -12.77 -19.19
N VAL A 18 -15.10 -12.80 -17.87
CA VAL A 18 -15.67 -11.80 -16.97
C VAL A 18 -14.68 -10.67 -16.74
N GLU A 19 -15.13 -9.43 -16.90
CA GLU A 19 -14.38 -8.23 -16.58
C GLU A 19 -15.02 -7.52 -15.40
N ILE A 20 -14.20 -7.16 -14.40
CA ILE A 20 -14.65 -6.39 -13.26
C ILE A 20 -13.92 -5.04 -13.27
N ASN A 21 -14.70 -3.96 -13.40
CA ASN A 21 -14.18 -2.59 -13.34
C ASN A 21 -14.08 -2.17 -11.88
N ALA A 22 -12.94 -2.41 -11.25
CA ALA A 22 -12.72 -2.06 -9.86
C ALA A 22 -12.60 -0.56 -9.65
N LEU A 23 -11.96 0.14 -10.58
CA LEU A 23 -11.84 1.60 -10.57
C LEU A 23 -12.17 2.17 -11.94
N ARG A 24 -12.93 3.28 -11.95
CA ARG A 24 -13.33 4.01 -13.17
C ARG A 24 -12.99 5.48 -13.03
N ASP A 25 -12.00 5.94 -13.80
CA ASP A 25 -11.64 7.36 -13.89
C ASP A 25 -11.51 8.03 -12.52
N VAL A 26 -10.70 7.43 -11.64
CA VAL A 26 -10.52 7.95 -10.29
C VAL A 26 -9.51 9.08 -10.28
N ASP A 27 -9.91 10.22 -9.77
CA ASP A 27 -9.08 11.42 -9.61
C ASP A 27 -9.11 11.91 -8.17
N PHE A 28 -7.96 12.09 -7.55
CA PHE A 28 -7.85 12.77 -6.27
C PHE A 28 -6.40 13.16 -5.98
N GLU A 29 -6.25 14.05 -4.99
CA GLU A 29 -4.94 14.50 -4.51
C GLU A 29 -4.92 14.48 -3.00
N ILE A 30 -3.75 14.19 -2.43
CA ILE A 30 -3.50 14.26 -0.99
C ILE A 30 -2.26 15.09 -0.77
N GLU A 31 -2.35 16.09 0.09
CA GLU A 31 -1.22 16.95 0.43
C GLU A 31 -0.27 16.26 1.39
N LYS A 32 0.98 16.68 1.39
CA LYS A 32 1.99 16.15 2.31
C LYS A 32 1.59 16.44 3.75
N GLY A 33 1.68 15.41 4.62
CA GLY A 33 1.31 15.55 6.03
C GLY A 33 -0.18 15.43 6.32
N GLU A 34 -1.00 15.25 5.29
CA GLU A 34 -2.45 15.12 5.46
C GLU A 34 -2.84 13.74 5.98
N PHE A 35 -3.79 13.71 6.91
CA PHE A 35 -4.43 12.49 7.35
C PHE A 35 -5.71 12.30 6.55
N CYS A 36 -5.72 11.31 5.67
CA CYS A 36 -6.81 11.07 4.72
C CYS A 36 -7.53 9.75 5.01
N VAL A 37 -8.86 9.78 4.96
CA VAL A 37 -9.69 8.59 5.14
C VAL A 37 -10.48 8.33 3.86
N ILE A 38 -10.41 7.09 3.36
CA ILE A 38 -11.17 6.66 2.20
C ILE A 38 -12.40 5.88 2.68
N VAL A 39 -13.58 6.39 2.37
CA VAL A 39 -14.84 5.79 2.80
C VAL A 39 -15.67 5.35 1.60
N GLY A 40 -16.51 4.36 1.81
CA GLY A 40 -17.40 3.85 0.78
C GLY A 40 -17.95 2.48 1.14
N ALA A 41 -18.92 2.03 0.36
CA ALA A 41 -19.51 0.70 0.53
C ALA A 41 -18.49 -0.40 0.19
N SER A 42 -18.72 -1.60 0.72
CA SER A 42 -17.96 -2.79 0.35
C SER A 42 -18.01 -2.97 -1.17
N GLY A 43 -16.85 -3.23 -1.77
CA GLY A 43 -16.76 -3.39 -3.23
C GLY A 43 -16.67 -2.09 -4.02
N ALA A 44 -16.54 -0.94 -3.35
CA ALA A 44 -16.43 0.36 -4.01
C ALA A 44 -15.02 0.69 -4.54
N GLY A 45 -14.04 -0.20 -4.35
CA GLY A 45 -12.68 -0.02 -4.84
C GLY A 45 -11.69 0.56 -3.83
N LYS A 46 -12.06 0.71 -2.57
CA LYS A 46 -11.19 1.26 -1.52
C LYS A 46 -9.88 0.47 -1.38
N THR A 47 -10.00 -0.85 -1.27
CA THR A 47 -8.84 -1.73 -1.15
C THR A 47 -7.97 -1.68 -2.40
N THR A 48 -8.59 -1.60 -3.58
CA THR A 48 -7.88 -1.49 -4.85
C THR A 48 -7.04 -0.20 -4.89
N ILE A 49 -7.61 0.93 -4.48
CA ILE A 49 -6.87 2.21 -4.40
C ILE A 49 -5.66 2.07 -3.48
N LEU A 50 -5.85 1.49 -2.30
CA LEU A 50 -4.77 1.31 -1.33
C LEU A 50 -3.69 0.36 -1.86
N ASN A 51 -4.07 -0.72 -2.53
CA ASN A 51 -3.12 -1.67 -3.10
C ASN A 51 -2.30 -1.04 -4.24
N ILE A 52 -2.93 -0.23 -5.09
CA ILE A 52 -2.21 0.48 -6.16
C ILE A 52 -1.26 1.52 -5.58
N LEU A 53 -1.72 2.34 -4.65
CA LEU A 53 -0.89 3.35 -4.01
C LEU A 53 0.28 2.72 -3.26
N GLY A 54 0.05 1.58 -2.65
CA GLY A 54 1.09 0.84 -1.92
C GLY A 54 2.01 0.01 -2.79
N GLY A 55 1.78 -0.05 -4.09
CA GLY A 55 2.62 -0.82 -5.01
C GLY A 55 2.38 -2.32 -5.01
N MET A 56 1.30 -2.79 -4.38
CA MET A 56 0.95 -4.23 -4.36
C MET A 56 0.14 -4.65 -5.58
N ASP A 57 -0.39 -3.70 -6.32
CA ASP A 57 -1.13 -3.95 -7.55
C ASP A 57 -0.79 -2.85 -8.55
N THR A 58 -1.12 -3.09 -9.81
CA THR A 58 -0.89 -2.13 -10.89
C THR A 58 -2.23 -1.62 -11.43
N LEU A 59 -2.25 -0.41 -11.95
CA LEU A 59 -3.42 0.15 -12.60
C LEU A 59 -3.47 -0.31 -14.07
N THR A 60 -4.69 -0.32 -14.63
CA THR A 60 -4.88 -0.66 -16.05
C THR A 60 -4.51 0.53 -16.93
N SER A 61 -4.91 1.74 -16.51
CA SER A 61 -4.58 2.98 -17.21
C SER A 61 -4.66 4.15 -16.22
N GLY A 62 -4.12 5.29 -16.63
CA GLY A 62 -4.08 6.49 -15.83
C GLY A 62 -2.70 6.76 -15.25
N SER A 63 -2.62 7.65 -14.28
CA SER A 63 -1.37 8.07 -13.67
C SER A 63 -1.51 8.13 -12.15
N VAL A 64 -0.51 7.60 -11.45
CA VAL A 64 -0.39 7.70 -9.99
C VAL A 64 1.00 8.23 -9.67
N LYS A 65 1.06 9.31 -8.91
CA LYS A 65 2.32 9.91 -8.47
C LYS A 65 2.40 9.98 -6.96
N LEU A 66 3.57 9.74 -6.43
CA LEU A 66 3.89 9.93 -5.02
C LEU A 66 5.11 10.85 -4.95
N ASP A 67 4.94 12.01 -4.32
CA ASP A 67 5.98 13.03 -4.16
C ASP A 67 6.65 13.38 -5.50
N GLY A 68 5.83 13.55 -6.55
CA GLY A 68 6.29 13.87 -7.90
C GLY A 68 6.83 12.69 -8.70
N ARG A 69 6.98 11.53 -8.09
CA ARG A 69 7.47 10.33 -8.76
C ARG A 69 6.32 9.51 -9.34
N GLU A 70 6.37 9.24 -10.63
CA GLU A 70 5.37 8.40 -11.31
C GLU A 70 5.55 6.94 -10.91
N ILE A 71 4.59 6.36 -10.19
CA ILE A 71 4.66 4.96 -9.76
C ILE A 71 3.92 4.01 -10.70
N SER A 72 3.04 4.54 -11.56
CA SER A 72 2.25 3.73 -12.48
C SER A 72 3.06 3.06 -13.59
N THR A 73 4.29 3.51 -13.83
CA THR A 73 5.17 2.96 -14.86
C THR A 73 6.30 2.09 -14.30
N LEU A 74 6.32 1.87 -12.99
CA LEU A 74 7.37 1.06 -12.36
C LEU A 74 7.21 -0.43 -12.72
N ASN A 75 8.34 -1.10 -12.99
CA ASN A 75 8.34 -2.54 -13.19
C ASN A 75 8.29 -3.28 -11.84
N LYS A 76 8.22 -4.62 -11.87
CA LYS A 76 8.12 -5.43 -10.64
C LYS A 76 9.24 -5.17 -9.64
N ARG A 77 10.48 -5.04 -10.13
CA ARG A 77 11.65 -4.80 -9.28
C ARG A 77 11.57 -3.43 -8.63
N GLN A 78 11.19 -2.41 -9.41
CA GLN A 78 11.04 -1.05 -8.91
C GLN A 78 9.90 -0.94 -7.91
N LEU A 79 8.78 -1.63 -8.14
CA LEU A 79 7.65 -1.68 -7.19
C LEU A 79 8.04 -2.37 -5.88
N THR A 80 8.87 -3.41 -5.95
CA THR A 80 9.37 -4.08 -4.75
C THR A 80 10.18 -3.11 -3.89
N ALA A 81 11.08 -2.34 -4.50
CA ALA A 81 11.86 -1.33 -3.80
C ALA A 81 10.95 -0.21 -3.24
N TYR A 82 9.97 0.21 -4.00
CA TYR A 82 8.98 1.20 -3.57
C TYR A 82 8.23 0.74 -2.31
N ARG A 83 7.72 -0.49 -2.30
CA ARG A 83 7.01 -1.06 -1.13
C ARG A 83 7.92 -1.15 0.09
N ARG A 84 9.19 -1.44 -0.14
CA ARG A 84 10.16 -1.62 0.95
C ARG A 84 10.55 -0.31 1.61
N TYR A 85 10.74 0.75 0.85
CA TYR A 85 11.37 1.98 1.33
C TYR A 85 10.42 3.17 1.46
N ASP A 86 9.35 3.21 0.68
CA ASP A 86 8.51 4.41 0.58
C ASP A 86 7.14 4.27 1.25
N VAL A 87 6.72 3.03 1.54
CA VAL A 87 5.35 2.75 2.01
C VAL A 87 5.36 1.79 3.18
N GLY A 88 4.50 2.04 4.16
CA GLY A 88 4.21 1.09 5.23
C GLY A 88 2.76 0.64 5.13
N PHE A 89 2.51 -0.63 5.41
CA PHE A 89 1.19 -1.23 5.36
C PHE A 89 0.67 -1.64 6.72
N VAL A 90 -0.63 -1.38 6.95
CA VAL A 90 -1.40 -2.04 7.99
C VAL A 90 -2.52 -2.78 7.28
N PHE A 91 -2.54 -4.09 7.41
CA PHE A 91 -3.51 -4.94 6.73
C PHE A 91 -4.80 -5.11 7.54
N GLN A 92 -5.90 -5.42 6.83
CA GLN A 92 -7.18 -5.74 7.46
C GLN A 92 -7.08 -6.97 8.37
N PHE A 93 -6.28 -7.95 7.95
CA PHE A 93 -5.99 -9.15 8.73
C PHE A 93 -4.57 -9.06 9.26
N TYR A 94 -4.27 -9.78 10.35
CA TYR A 94 -3.02 -9.62 11.09
C TYR A 94 -1.76 -10.00 10.31
N ASN A 95 -1.85 -10.93 9.36
CA ASN A 95 -0.72 -11.39 8.54
C ASN A 95 0.50 -11.87 9.36
N LEU A 96 0.23 -12.51 10.50
CA LEU A 96 1.29 -13.06 11.34
C LEU A 96 1.72 -14.44 10.86
N VAL A 97 3.01 -14.72 10.99
CA VAL A 97 3.53 -16.07 10.79
C VAL A 97 3.25 -16.85 12.08
N GLN A 98 2.39 -17.86 11.99
CA GLN A 98 1.85 -18.55 13.17
C GLN A 98 2.87 -19.30 14.01
N ASN A 99 3.94 -19.78 13.38
CA ASN A 99 4.98 -20.56 14.08
C ASN A 99 6.06 -19.70 14.73
N LEU A 100 5.94 -18.38 14.65
CA LEU A 100 6.89 -17.45 15.23
C LEU A 100 6.27 -16.73 16.42
N THR A 101 7.13 -16.32 17.37
CA THR A 101 6.70 -15.48 18.49
C THR A 101 6.34 -14.07 18.01
N ALA A 102 5.74 -13.26 18.87
CA ALA A 102 5.47 -11.86 18.57
C ALA A 102 6.77 -11.11 18.23
N LEU A 103 7.81 -11.31 19.03
CA LEU A 103 9.13 -10.70 18.79
C LEU A 103 9.68 -11.10 17.42
N GLU A 104 9.64 -12.39 17.10
CA GLU A 104 10.15 -12.90 15.82
C GLU A 104 9.37 -12.35 14.63
N ASN A 105 8.04 -12.17 14.75
CA ASN A 105 7.23 -11.57 13.70
C ASN A 105 7.65 -10.11 13.42
N VAL A 106 7.90 -9.33 14.47
CA VAL A 106 8.35 -7.95 14.32
C VAL A 106 9.77 -7.89 13.77
N GLU A 107 10.66 -8.76 14.22
CA GLU A 107 12.04 -8.86 13.71
C GLU A 107 12.06 -9.20 12.22
N LEU A 108 11.16 -10.08 11.77
CA LEU A 108 11.04 -10.43 10.36
C LEU A 108 10.70 -9.21 9.50
N ALA A 109 9.75 -8.41 9.94
CA ALA A 109 9.39 -7.17 9.26
C ALA A 109 10.54 -6.15 9.28
N ALA A 110 11.30 -6.10 10.36
CA ALA A 110 12.42 -5.17 10.50
C ALA A 110 13.58 -5.48 9.53
N GLN A 111 13.73 -6.73 9.10
CA GLN A 111 14.82 -7.13 8.19
C GLN A 111 14.81 -6.38 6.85
N ILE A 112 13.67 -5.91 6.40
CA ILE A 112 13.57 -5.19 5.13
C ILE A 112 13.79 -3.68 5.28
N CYS A 113 13.92 -3.18 6.49
CA CYS A 113 14.13 -1.73 6.75
C CYS A 113 15.61 -1.37 6.70
N LYS A 114 15.92 -0.15 6.26
CA LYS A 114 17.29 0.38 6.29
C LYS A 114 17.73 0.69 7.72
N GLU A 115 16.86 1.30 8.51
CA GLU A 115 17.14 1.71 9.90
C GLU A 115 15.97 1.27 10.78
N PRO A 116 15.85 -0.04 11.03
CA PRO A 116 14.73 -0.53 11.84
C PRO A 116 14.89 -0.13 13.30
N LEU A 117 13.75 0.12 13.94
CA LEU A 117 13.71 0.28 15.39
C LEU A 117 13.92 -1.08 16.05
N ASP A 118 14.39 -1.10 17.28
CA ASP A 118 14.55 -2.34 18.04
C ASP A 118 13.18 -2.98 18.30
N ALA A 119 13.00 -4.22 17.85
CA ALA A 119 11.72 -4.92 17.91
C ALA A 119 11.19 -5.07 19.33
N ALA A 120 12.05 -5.44 20.27
CA ALA A 120 11.66 -5.60 21.68
C ALA A 120 11.18 -4.29 22.28
N THR A 121 11.88 -3.18 21.97
CA THR A 121 11.51 -1.84 22.45
C THR A 121 10.15 -1.42 21.90
N VAL A 122 9.90 -1.64 20.60
CA VAL A 122 8.63 -1.29 19.96
C VAL A 122 7.47 -2.09 20.58
N LEU A 123 7.65 -3.39 20.80
CA LEU A 123 6.63 -4.22 21.43
C LEU A 123 6.32 -3.72 22.85
N LYS A 124 7.33 -3.34 23.60
CA LYS A 124 7.14 -2.76 24.94
C LYS A 124 6.34 -1.48 24.89
N GLN A 125 6.64 -0.60 23.92
CA GLN A 125 5.94 0.68 23.76
C GLN A 125 4.45 0.53 23.50
N VAL A 126 4.04 -0.59 22.88
CA VAL A 126 2.62 -0.87 22.63
C VAL A 126 1.99 -1.85 23.62
N GLY A 127 2.72 -2.18 24.71
CA GLY A 127 2.23 -3.00 25.79
C GLY A 127 2.28 -4.51 25.56
N LEU A 128 3.13 -4.96 24.64
CA LEU A 128 3.27 -6.38 24.28
C LEU A 128 4.65 -6.91 24.70
N GLU A 129 4.99 -6.78 25.98
CA GLU A 129 6.25 -7.31 26.51
C GLU A 129 6.29 -8.85 26.48
#